data_df6551a39f428da9b1e3a707e8799c39
#
_entry.id   df6551a39f428da9b1e3a707e8799c39
#
_cell.length_a   1.000
_cell.length_b   1.000
_cell.length_c   1.000
_cell.angle_alpha   90.00
_cell.angle_beta   90.00
_cell.angle_gamma   90.00
#
_symmetry.space_group_name_H-M   'P 1'
#
loop_
_entity.id
_entity.type
_entity.pdbx_description
1 polymer ?
#
loop_
_entity_poly.entity_id
_entity_poly.type
_entity_poly.pdbx_seq_one_letter_code
_entity_poly.pdbx_strand_id
1 'polypeptide(L)'
;MREDAIELCRRYTDILRARGRGERTIDNYLYSLNGFVEFLGERSLTAAKADDIVAYQIEIAARNKSDSSVRVATYALRGFLEHVLKRADAKYAKLPRPREPKRLPEVLSAEEVGAIIEAAPNPKYRAAFMLCYGAGLRTDEVVHLLPRHIDSQRMVIRVERGKGKKDRQVMLSEHRLAELRSCWRRYAPQ
;
A
#
# COMPACT_ATOMS: atom_id res chain seq x y z
N MET A 1 -11.49 4.43 22.14
CA MET A 1 -10.15 5.05 22.10
C MET A 1 -10.19 6.28 22.95
N ARG A 2 -9.18 6.52 23.78
CA ARG A 2 -9.16 7.69 24.69
C ARG A 2 -8.99 8.98 23.89
N GLU A 3 -9.47 10.08 24.41
CA GLU A 3 -9.45 11.40 23.76
C GLU A 3 -7.99 11.87 23.48
N ASP A 4 -7.07 11.61 24.43
CA ASP A 4 -5.64 11.86 24.27
C ASP A 4 -5.00 11.06 23.10
N ALA A 5 -5.39 9.79 22.93
CA ALA A 5 -4.90 8.97 21.84
C ALA A 5 -5.41 9.44 20.47
N ILE A 6 -6.65 9.92 20.38
CA ILE A 6 -7.22 10.48 19.15
C ILE A 6 -6.43 11.71 18.71
N GLU A 7 -6.16 12.63 19.61
CA GLU A 7 -5.39 13.85 19.29
C GLU A 7 -3.95 13.53 18.88
N LEU A 8 -3.30 12.59 19.56
CA LEU A 8 -1.95 12.15 19.19
C LEU A 8 -1.90 11.46 17.81
N CYS A 9 -2.91 10.65 17.49
CA CYS A 9 -3.04 10.04 16.17
C CYS A 9 -3.23 11.11 15.08
N ARG A 10 -4.08 12.12 15.33
CA ARG A 10 -4.29 13.24 14.42
C ARG A 10 -2.99 14.00 14.17
N ARG A 11 -2.28 14.36 15.21
CA ARG A 11 -0.97 15.03 15.11
C ARG A 11 0.03 14.20 14.33
N TYR A 12 0.05 12.88 14.52
CA TYR A 12 0.92 12.00 13.75
C TYR A 12 0.55 12.00 12.26
N THR A 13 -0.73 11.95 11.94
CA THR A 13 -1.24 12.07 10.56
C THR A 13 -0.73 13.33 9.88
N ASP A 14 -0.86 14.48 10.54
CA ASP A 14 -0.43 15.77 10.00
C ASP A 14 1.10 15.79 9.74
N ILE A 15 1.88 15.23 10.67
CA ILE A 15 3.34 15.09 10.50
C ILE A 15 3.68 14.20 9.30
N LEU A 16 2.97 13.08 9.13
CA LEU A 16 3.20 12.16 8.01
C LEU A 16 2.84 12.81 6.67
N ARG A 17 1.74 13.57 6.60
CA ARG A 17 1.35 14.36 5.43
C ARG A 17 2.38 15.44 5.09
N ALA A 18 2.82 16.21 6.09
CA ALA A 18 3.87 17.21 5.93
C ALA A 18 5.18 16.62 5.41
N ARG A 19 5.46 15.34 5.75
CA ARG A 19 6.61 14.57 5.23
C ARG A 19 6.36 13.94 3.85
N GLY A 20 5.24 14.22 3.22
CA GLY A 20 4.89 13.72 1.88
C GLY A 20 4.59 12.22 1.81
N ARG A 21 4.22 11.58 2.93
CA ARG A 21 3.78 10.19 2.92
C ARG A 21 2.45 10.06 2.18
N GLY A 22 2.30 8.97 1.40
CA GLY A 22 1.03 8.69 0.73
C GLY A 22 -0.05 8.23 1.72
N GLU A 23 -1.32 8.53 1.43
CA GLU A 23 -2.47 8.22 2.31
C GLU A 23 -2.49 6.73 2.72
N ARG A 24 -2.27 5.80 1.79
CA ARG A 24 -2.20 4.36 2.11
C ARG A 24 -1.11 4.02 3.14
N THR A 25 0.01 4.74 3.14
CA THR A 25 1.06 4.55 4.16
C THR A 25 0.59 5.10 5.50
N ILE A 26 -0.11 6.22 5.49
CA ILE A 26 -0.70 6.85 6.68
C ILE A 26 -1.72 5.91 7.30
N ASP A 27 -2.64 5.36 6.50
CA ASP A 27 -3.65 4.40 6.96
C ASP A 27 -3.03 3.17 7.60
N ASN A 28 -1.99 2.59 6.97
CA ASN A 28 -1.28 1.44 7.52
C ASN A 28 -0.57 1.77 8.85
N TYR A 29 -0.04 2.98 8.98
CA TYR A 29 0.62 3.43 10.20
C TYR A 29 -0.40 3.67 11.32
N LEU A 30 -1.54 4.29 11.00
CA LEU A 30 -2.63 4.48 11.95
C LEU A 30 -3.24 3.15 12.39
N TYR A 31 -3.44 2.21 11.45
CA TYR A 31 -3.89 0.87 11.79
C TYR A 31 -2.95 0.19 12.81
N SER A 32 -1.64 0.30 12.58
CA SER A 32 -0.64 -0.26 13.49
C SER A 32 -0.63 0.45 14.85
N LEU A 33 -0.79 1.76 14.85
CA LEU A 33 -0.84 2.55 16.09
C LEU A 33 -2.10 2.24 16.90
N ASN A 34 -3.26 2.09 16.26
CA ASN A 34 -4.50 1.70 16.91
C ASN A 34 -4.38 0.31 17.57
N GLY A 35 -3.81 -0.67 16.87
CA GLY A 35 -3.53 -1.98 17.47
C GLY A 35 -2.59 -1.91 18.68
N PHE A 36 -1.64 -0.98 18.67
CA PHE A 36 -0.77 -0.74 19.82
C PHE A 36 -1.51 -0.08 21.00
N VAL A 37 -2.43 0.84 20.70
CA VAL A 37 -3.31 1.44 21.75
C VAL A 37 -4.15 0.36 22.43
N GLU A 38 -4.71 -0.56 21.65
CA GLU A 38 -5.46 -1.72 22.16
C GLU A 38 -4.59 -2.62 23.04
N PHE A 39 -3.36 -2.90 22.57
CA PHE A 39 -2.37 -3.67 23.33
C PHE A 39 -2.01 -3.02 24.66
N LEU A 40 -1.84 -1.71 24.70
CA LEU A 40 -1.53 -0.98 25.94
C LEU A 40 -2.70 -0.98 26.95
N GLY A 41 -3.94 -1.20 26.49
CA GLY A 41 -5.15 -1.19 27.33
C GLY A 41 -5.33 0.14 28.05
N GLU A 42 -5.31 0.10 29.38
CA GLU A 42 -5.50 1.29 30.22
C GLU A 42 -4.27 2.22 30.26
N ARG A 43 -3.12 1.80 29.79
CA ARG A 43 -1.90 2.62 29.81
C ARG A 43 -1.95 3.72 28.74
N SER A 44 -1.46 4.92 29.09
CA SER A 44 -1.39 6.03 28.14
C SER A 44 -0.32 5.81 27.07
N LEU A 45 -0.61 6.23 25.83
CA LEU A 45 0.38 6.28 24.74
C LEU A 45 1.60 7.13 25.10
N THR A 46 1.42 8.17 25.90
CA THR A 46 2.53 9.03 26.35
C THR A 46 3.46 8.33 27.33
N ALA A 47 3.01 7.29 28.01
CA ALA A 47 3.82 6.49 28.92
C ALA A 47 4.53 5.31 28.23
N ALA A 48 4.19 4.99 26.97
CA ALA A 48 4.74 3.88 26.22
C ALA A 48 6.27 4.01 26.07
N LYS A 49 6.99 2.90 26.23
CA LYS A 49 8.45 2.79 26.14
C LYS A 49 8.85 1.89 24.96
N ALA A 50 10.14 1.85 24.67
CA ALA A 50 10.68 0.94 23.62
C ALA A 50 10.35 -0.54 23.92
N ASP A 51 10.41 -0.95 25.18
CA ASP A 51 10.11 -2.34 25.59
C ASP A 51 8.63 -2.72 25.32
N ASP A 52 7.69 -1.77 25.43
CA ASP A 52 6.29 -1.99 25.07
C ASP A 52 6.14 -2.28 23.56
N ILE A 53 6.97 -1.65 22.73
CA ILE A 53 6.98 -1.93 21.28
C ILE A 53 7.51 -3.34 21.02
N VAL A 54 8.57 -3.75 21.71
CA VAL A 54 9.12 -5.10 21.59
C VAL A 54 8.08 -6.14 22.01
N ALA A 55 7.40 -5.92 23.14
CA ALA A 55 6.33 -6.80 23.62
C ALA A 55 5.18 -6.88 22.61
N TYR A 56 4.77 -5.75 22.03
CA TYR A 56 3.75 -5.73 20.98
C TYR A 56 4.20 -6.45 19.70
N GLN A 57 5.47 -6.33 19.30
CA GLN A 57 6.01 -7.06 18.16
C GLN A 57 5.91 -8.58 18.38
N ILE A 58 6.25 -9.05 19.58
CA ILE A 58 6.12 -10.47 19.94
C ILE A 58 4.66 -10.91 19.84
N GLU A 59 3.73 -10.10 20.35
CA GLU A 59 2.31 -10.41 20.29
C GLU A 59 1.77 -10.48 18.88
N ILE A 60 2.06 -9.50 18.01
CA ILE A 60 1.58 -9.53 16.64
C ILE A 60 2.22 -10.65 15.81
N ALA A 61 3.45 -11.04 16.11
CA ALA A 61 4.11 -12.21 15.51
C ALA A 61 3.43 -13.50 15.94
N ALA A 62 3.08 -13.63 17.22
CA ALA A 62 2.36 -14.80 17.76
C ALA A 62 0.94 -14.94 17.16
N ARG A 63 0.32 -13.85 16.73
CA ARG A 63 -0.97 -13.86 16.01
C ARG A 63 -0.84 -14.27 14.53
N ASN A 64 0.26 -14.89 14.10
CA ASN A 64 0.55 -15.31 12.73
C ASN A 64 0.45 -14.19 11.68
N LYS A 65 0.68 -12.94 12.07
CA LYS A 65 0.81 -11.85 11.10
C LYS A 65 2.14 -11.96 10.34
N SER A 66 2.13 -11.58 9.09
CA SER A 66 3.34 -11.64 8.25
C SER A 66 4.47 -10.76 8.82
N ASP A 67 5.72 -11.15 8.59
CA ASP A 67 6.90 -10.35 8.94
C ASP A 67 6.83 -8.91 8.39
N SER A 68 6.20 -8.75 7.24
CA SER A 68 5.93 -7.43 6.64
C SER A 68 5.02 -6.58 7.52
N SER A 69 3.97 -7.16 8.11
CA SER A 69 3.06 -6.45 9.01
C SER A 69 3.77 -6.03 10.30
N VAL A 70 4.58 -6.92 10.89
CA VAL A 70 5.40 -6.61 12.07
C VAL A 70 6.36 -5.47 11.78
N ARG A 71 6.99 -5.49 10.61
CA ARG A 71 7.92 -4.44 10.17
C ARG A 71 7.23 -3.09 9.97
N VAL A 72 6.04 -3.07 9.35
CA VAL A 72 5.25 -1.84 9.18
C VAL A 72 4.86 -1.26 10.54
N ALA A 73 4.37 -2.10 11.46
CA ALA A 73 4.05 -1.67 12.82
C ALA A 73 5.27 -1.09 13.54
N THR A 74 6.44 -1.73 13.41
CA THR A 74 7.69 -1.22 13.98
C THR A 74 8.03 0.19 13.48
N TYR A 75 7.96 0.41 12.16
CA TYR A 75 8.25 1.72 11.59
C TYR A 75 7.21 2.78 11.99
N ALA A 76 5.94 2.40 12.05
CA ALA A 76 4.87 3.30 12.48
C ALA A 76 5.08 3.77 13.92
N LEU A 77 5.30 2.83 14.84
CA LEU A 77 5.47 3.14 16.26
C LEU A 77 6.77 3.88 16.54
N ARG A 78 7.87 3.50 15.88
CA ARG A 78 9.12 4.25 15.98
C ARG A 78 8.96 5.70 15.51
N GLY A 79 8.32 5.89 14.35
CA GLY A 79 8.06 7.24 13.84
C GLY A 79 7.15 8.05 14.77
N PHE A 80 6.16 7.42 15.39
CA PHE A 80 5.30 8.05 16.38
C PHE A 80 6.09 8.50 17.61
N LEU A 81 6.89 7.64 18.23
CA LEU A 81 7.74 8.01 19.37
C LEU A 81 8.70 9.14 19.04
N GLU A 82 9.35 9.07 17.89
CA GLU A 82 10.34 10.07 17.46
C GLU A 82 9.70 11.42 17.15
N HIS A 83 8.61 11.43 16.40
CA HIS A 83 8.09 12.67 15.81
C HIS A 83 6.98 13.31 16.65
N VAL A 84 6.16 12.50 17.32
CA VAL A 84 5.05 13.00 18.16
C VAL A 84 5.49 13.18 19.59
N LEU A 85 6.05 12.14 20.20
CA LEU A 85 6.45 12.17 21.61
C LEU A 85 7.85 12.76 21.85
N LYS A 86 8.61 13.04 20.76
CA LYS A 86 9.95 13.63 20.82
C LYS A 86 10.94 12.82 21.66
N ARG A 87 10.83 11.49 21.64
CA ARG A 87 11.68 10.60 22.41
C ARG A 87 12.90 10.18 21.63
N ALA A 88 14.09 10.51 22.16
CA ALA A 88 15.37 10.15 21.54
C ALA A 88 15.66 8.63 21.65
N ASP A 89 15.18 7.97 22.68
CA ASP A 89 15.31 6.53 22.91
C ASP A 89 14.68 5.69 21.78
N ALA A 90 13.59 6.17 21.18
CA ALA A 90 12.97 5.51 20.03
C ALA A 90 13.89 5.45 18.80
N LYS A 91 14.81 6.40 18.65
CA LYS A 91 15.79 6.43 17.56
C LYS A 91 16.88 5.39 17.73
N TYR A 92 17.28 5.14 18.97
CA TYR A 92 18.37 4.24 19.33
C TYR A 92 17.92 2.86 19.78
N ALA A 93 16.63 2.69 20.07
CA ALA A 93 16.10 1.38 20.42
C ALA A 93 16.39 0.36 19.31
N LYS A 94 17.10 -0.70 19.65
CA LYS A 94 17.35 -1.84 18.75
C LYS A 94 16.09 -2.68 18.62
N LEU A 95 15.05 -2.07 18.02
CA LEU A 95 13.82 -2.82 17.76
C LEU A 95 14.12 -3.99 16.83
N PRO A 96 13.71 -5.22 17.18
CA PRO A 96 13.85 -6.35 16.31
C PRO A 96 13.27 -6.05 14.93
N ARG A 97 14.03 -6.38 13.89
CA ARG A 97 13.55 -6.28 12.50
C ARG A 97 13.38 -7.69 11.99
N PRO A 98 12.14 -8.13 11.72
CA PRO A 98 11.93 -9.43 11.11
C PRO A 98 12.74 -9.51 9.82
N ARG A 99 13.49 -10.60 9.66
CA ARG A 99 14.19 -10.88 8.40
C ARG A 99 13.17 -11.39 7.40
N GLU A 100 13.10 -10.76 6.26
CA GLU A 100 12.28 -11.22 5.15
C GLU A 100 13.07 -12.31 4.40
N PRO A 101 12.63 -13.57 4.43
CA PRO A 101 13.23 -14.57 3.57
C PRO A 101 12.98 -14.14 2.12
N LYS A 102 14.03 -13.98 1.34
CA LYS A 102 13.93 -13.73 -0.09
C LYS A 102 13.37 -15.00 -0.75
N ARG A 103 12.05 -15.07 -0.87
CA ARG A 103 11.41 -16.07 -1.71
C ARG A 103 11.38 -15.55 -3.13
N LEU A 104 11.87 -16.34 -4.07
CA LEU A 104 11.66 -16.03 -5.48
C LEU A 104 10.15 -16.13 -5.74
N PRO A 105 9.55 -15.14 -6.41
CA PRO A 105 8.17 -15.26 -6.82
C PRO A 105 8.01 -16.41 -7.79
N GLU A 106 6.91 -17.13 -7.68
CA GLU A 106 6.49 -18.10 -8.71
C GLU A 106 6.12 -17.33 -9.97
N VAL A 107 6.73 -17.70 -11.08
CA VAL A 107 6.52 -17.03 -12.37
C VAL A 107 5.59 -17.88 -13.18
N LEU A 108 4.42 -17.35 -13.53
CA LEU A 108 3.44 -18.01 -14.38
C LEU A 108 3.91 -18.02 -15.85
N SER A 109 3.60 -19.10 -16.56
CA SER A 109 3.82 -19.16 -18.01
C SER A 109 2.86 -18.24 -18.78
N ALA A 110 3.15 -17.98 -20.04
CA ALA A 110 2.27 -17.17 -20.88
C ALA A 110 0.88 -17.83 -21.07
N GLU A 111 0.83 -19.15 -21.15
CA GLU A 111 -0.39 -19.95 -21.25
C GLU A 111 -1.24 -19.85 -19.99
N GLU A 112 -0.63 -19.95 -18.80
CA GLU A 112 -1.31 -19.78 -17.53
C GLU A 112 -1.90 -18.37 -17.36
N VAL A 113 -1.14 -17.35 -17.73
CA VAL A 113 -1.63 -15.97 -17.73
C VAL A 113 -2.78 -15.79 -18.72
N GLY A 114 -2.68 -16.38 -19.93
CA GLY A 114 -3.76 -16.38 -20.90
C GLY A 114 -5.05 -16.98 -20.32
N ALA A 115 -4.94 -18.15 -19.70
CA ALA A 115 -6.07 -18.82 -19.04
C ALA A 115 -6.71 -17.96 -17.92
N ILE A 116 -5.89 -17.29 -17.12
CA ILE A 116 -6.39 -16.36 -16.08
C ILE A 116 -7.16 -15.19 -16.70
N ILE A 117 -6.64 -14.61 -17.78
CA ILE A 117 -7.29 -13.49 -18.48
C ILE A 117 -8.62 -13.94 -19.09
N GLU A 118 -8.67 -15.14 -19.69
CA GLU A 118 -9.88 -15.71 -20.27
C GLU A 118 -10.93 -16.06 -19.22
N ALA A 119 -10.51 -16.57 -18.08
CA ALA A 119 -11.37 -16.90 -16.95
C ALA A 119 -11.89 -15.65 -16.18
N ALA A 120 -11.54 -14.46 -16.62
CA ALA A 120 -11.98 -13.23 -15.96
C ALA A 120 -13.52 -13.13 -15.94
N PRO A 121 -14.16 -12.81 -14.77
CA PRO A 121 -15.60 -12.89 -14.58
C PRO A 121 -16.39 -11.89 -15.43
N ASN A 122 -15.75 -10.85 -15.90
CA ASN A 122 -16.36 -9.85 -16.77
C ASN A 122 -15.30 -9.03 -17.54
N PRO A 123 -15.70 -8.28 -18.59
CA PRO A 123 -14.78 -7.50 -19.41
C PRO A 123 -13.94 -6.44 -18.66
N LYS A 124 -14.41 -5.90 -17.53
CA LYS A 124 -13.61 -4.95 -16.73
C LYS A 124 -12.39 -5.64 -16.14
N TYR A 125 -12.57 -6.81 -15.52
CA TYR A 125 -11.46 -7.57 -14.95
C TYR A 125 -10.53 -8.09 -16.04
N ARG A 126 -11.08 -8.53 -17.17
CA ARG A 126 -10.28 -8.95 -18.32
C ARG A 126 -9.36 -7.82 -18.80
N ALA A 127 -9.91 -6.63 -19.04
CA ALA A 127 -9.14 -5.45 -19.43
C ALA A 127 -8.07 -5.09 -18.37
N ALA A 128 -8.42 -5.16 -17.07
CA ALA A 128 -7.51 -4.90 -15.98
C ALA A 128 -6.32 -5.88 -15.98
N PHE A 129 -6.58 -7.18 -16.10
CA PHE A 129 -5.52 -8.21 -16.15
C PHE A 129 -4.62 -8.04 -17.37
N MET A 130 -5.21 -7.75 -18.53
CA MET A 130 -4.46 -7.47 -19.75
C MET A 130 -3.54 -6.25 -19.62
N LEU A 131 -3.97 -5.20 -18.94
CA LEU A 131 -3.16 -4.02 -18.67
C LEU A 131 -2.05 -4.30 -17.66
N CYS A 132 -2.36 -5.03 -16.58
CA CYS A 132 -1.35 -5.41 -15.59
C CYS A 132 -0.23 -6.24 -16.22
N TYR A 133 -0.59 -7.29 -16.95
CA TYR A 133 0.39 -8.18 -17.56
C TYR A 133 1.08 -7.55 -18.76
N GLY A 134 0.30 -7.02 -19.69
CA GLY A 134 0.81 -6.65 -20.98
C GLY A 134 1.39 -5.23 -21.07
N ALA A 135 0.97 -4.30 -20.20
CA ALA A 135 1.52 -2.94 -20.12
C ALA A 135 2.32 -2.69 -18.82
N GLY A 136 2.42 -3.70 -17.96
CA GLY A 136 3.15 -3.59 -16.70
C GLY A 136 2.56 -2.54 -15.73
N LEU A 137 1.26 -2.31 -15.82
CA LEU A 137 0.57 -1.40 -14.91
C LEU A 137 0.36 -2.07 -13.55
N ARG A 138 0.53 -1.29 -12.48
CA ARG A 138 0.16 -1.75 -11.14
C ARG A 138 -1.34 -1.74 -10.97
N THR A 139 -1.87 -2.59 -10.11
CA THR A 139 -3.31 -2.69 -9.83
C THR A 139 -3.93 -1.32 -9.51
N ASP A 140 -3.25 -0.54 -8.67
CA ASP A 140 -3.70 0.81 -8.30
C ASP A 140 -3.74 1.78 -9.51
N GLU A 141 -2.77 1.67 -10.41
CA GLU A 141 -2.71 2.48 -11.65
C GLU A 141 -3.84 2.09 -12.62
N VAL A 142 -4.18 0.81 -12.70
CA VAL A 142 -5.30 0.33 -13.53
C VAL A 142 -6.64 0.80 -12.99
N VAL A 143 -6.85 0.72 -11.68
CA VAL A 143 -8.12 1.13 -11.03
C VAL A 143 -8.38 2.63 -11.21
N HIS A 144 -7.33 3.46 -11.26
CA HIS A 144 -7.43 4.90 -11.45
C HIS A 144 -7.22 5.35 -12.92
N LEU A 145 -7.17 4.40 -13.85
CA LEU A 145 -6.99 4.72 -15.27
C LEU A 145 -8.24 5.39 -15.83
N LEU A 146 -8.05 6.54 -16.45
CA LEU A 146 -9.10 7.31 -17.08
C LEU A 146 -8.89 7.37 -18.61
N PRO A 147 -9.94 7.57 -19.42
CA PRO A 147 -9.82 7.67 -20.88
C PRO A 147 -8.79 8.69 -21.35
N ARG A 148 -8.68 9.83 -20.67
CA ARG A 148 -7.72 10.90 -20.98
C ARG A 148 -6.24 10.46 -20.84
N HIS A 149 -5.99 9.35 -20.14
CA HIS A 149 -4.64 8.79 -19.99
C HIS A 149 -4.22 7.95 -21.19
N ILE A 150 -5.15 7.64 -22.11
CA ILE A 150 -4.92 6.79 -23.26
C ILE A 150 -4.71 7.66 -24.50
N ASP A 151 -3.47 7.69 -24.99
CA ASP A 151 -3.13 8.36 -26.24
C ASP A 151 -3.12 7.32 -27.37
N SER A 152 -4.24 7.20 -28.08
CA SER A 152 -4.42 6.24 -29.16
C SER A 152 -3.70 6.64 -30.47
N GLN A 153 -3.26 7.88 -30.59
CA GLN A 153 -2.46 8.31 -31.75
C GLN A 153 -0.98 7.91 -31.58
N ARG A 154 -0.45 8.08 -30.35
CA ARG A 154 0.92 7.69 -30.01
C ARG A 154 1.04 6.27 -29.50
N MET A 155 -0.08 5.58 -29.33
CA MET A 155 -0.16 4.23 -28.78
C MET A 155 0.55 4.09 -27.43
N VAL A 156 0.23 5.01 -26.50
CA VAL A 156 0.78 5.01 -25.15
C VAL A 156 -0.29 5.25 -24.09
N ILE A 157 -0.04 4.74 -22.89
CA ILE A 157 -0.81 5.06 -21.68
C ILE A 157 0.07 5.94 -20.81
N ARG A 158 -0.46 7.08 -20.37
CA ARG A 158 0.17 7.98 -19.40
C ARG A 158 -0.20 7.52 -17.99
N VAL A 159 0.79 7.18 -17.21
CA VAL A 159 0.64 6.84 -15.79
C VAL A 159 1.06 8.03 -14.98
N GLU A 160 0.07 8.73 -14.43
CA GLU A 160 0.29 9.90 -13.59
C GLU A 160 0.46 9.46 -12.12
N ARG A 161 1.38 10.12 -11.41
CA ARG A 161 1.63 9.91 -9.97
C ARG A 161 1.84 8.45 -9.57
N GLY A 162 2.54 7.68 -10.39
CA GLY A 162 2.92 6.30 -10.07
C GLY A 162 3.74 6.20 -8.77
N LYS A 163 4.27 5.02 -8.45
CA LYS A 163 5.07 4.80 -7.23
C LYS A 163 6.20 5.85 -7.11
N GLY A 164 6.17 6.61 -6.02
CA GLY A 164 7.11 7.72 -5.80
C GLY A 164 6.71 9.02 -6.50
N LYS A 165 5.44 9.19 -6.88
CA LYS A 165 4.89 10.38 -7.57
C LYS A 165 5.59 10.68 -8.91
N LYS A 166 6.13 9.65 -9.58
CA LYS A 166 6.77 9.78 -10.89
C LYS A 166 5.80 9.42 -11.99
N ASP A 167 5.70 10.28 -12.99
CA ASP A 167 4.94 10.02 -14.19
C ASP A 167 5.76 9.15 -15.16
N ARG A 168 5.08 8.28 -15.89
CA ARG A 168 5.69 7.48 -16.95
C ARG A 168 4.70 7.21 -18.07
N GLN A 169 5.22 6.88 -19.22
CA GLN A 169 4.45 6.35 -20.35
C GLN A 169 4.76 4.87 -20.52
N VAL A 170 3.74 4.11 -20.88
CA VAL A 170 3.87 2.69 -21.22
C VAL A 170 3.24 2.44 -22.59
N MET A 171 3.80 1.48 -23.33
CA MET A 171 3.33 1.14 -24.65
C MET A 171 1.94 0.49 -24.60
N LEU A 172 1.09 0.86 -25.56
CA LEU A 172 -0.24 0.31 -25.78
C LEU A 172 -0.28 -0.39 -27.13
N SER A 173 -0.57 -1.69 -27.14
CA SER A 173 -0.76 -2.40 -28.41
C SER A 173 -2.18 -2.18 -28.96
N GLU A 174 -2.33 -2.36 -30.28
CA GLU A 174 -3.63 -2.24 -30.97
C GLU A 174 -4.69 -3.18 -30.37
N HIS A 175 -4.29 -4.41 -30.08
CA HIS A 175 -5.19 -5.37 -29.43
C HIS A 175 -5.71 -4.87 -28.08
N ARG A 176 -4.83 -4.32 -27.21
CA ARG A 176 -5.24 -3.77 -25.92
C ARG A 176 -6.12 -2.53 -26.08
N LEU A 177 -5.83 -1.68 -27.07
CA LEU A 177 -6.66 -0.52 -27.35
C LEU A 177 -8.08 -0.95 -27.79
N ALA A 178 -8.20 -1.99 -28.62
CA ALA A 178 -9.48 -2.54 -29.04
C ALA A 178 -10.30 -3.07 -27.86
N GLU A 179 -9.66 -3.82 -26.95
CA GLU A 179 -10.29 -4.34 -25.72
C GLU A 179 -10.74 -3.21 -24.80
N LEU A 180 -9.91 -2.17 -24.59
CA LEU A 180 -10.29 -1.00 -23.79
C LEU A 180 -11.47 -0.26 -24.40
N ARG A 181 -11.51 -0.10 -25.73
CA ARG A 181 -12.66 0.52 -26.42
C ARG A 181 -13.93 -0.32 -26.29
N SER A 182 -13.82 -1.64 -26.36
CA SER A 182 -14.94 -2.57 -26.14
C SER A 182 -15.46 -2.48 -24.71
N CYS A 183 -14.56 -2.50 -23.73
CA CYS A 183 -14.90 -2.33 -22.33
C CYS A 183 -15.56 -0.97 -22.06
N TRP A 184 -15.03 0.12 -22.63
CA TRP A 184 -15.59 1.45 -22.48
C TRP A 184 -17.00 1.55 -23.05
N ARG A 185 -17.24 1.08 -24.27
CA ARG A 185 -18.59 1.09 -24.90
C ARG A 185 -19.62 0.37 -24.07
N ARG A 186 -19.23 -0.67 -23.33
CA ARG A 186 -20.14 -1.48 -22.51
C ARG A 186 -20.42 -0.86 -21.14
N TYR A 187 -19.48 -0.11 -20.57
CA TYR A 187 -19.52 0.34 -19.18
C TYR A 187 -19.34 1.86 -19.02
N ALA A 188 -19.28 2.63 -20.10
CA ALA A 188 -19.21 4.08 -20.03
C ALA A 188 -20.40 4.62 -19.23
N PRO A 189 -20.19 5.58 -18.32
CA PRO A 189 -21.31 6.30 -17.72
C PRO A 189 -22.08 7.01 -18.82
N GLN A 190 -23.41 6.87 -18.77
CA GLN A 190 -24.34 7.61 -19.64
C GLN A 190 -24.36 9.07 -19.21
#